data_409c1ffefa73e8e4c9eb20ddaaf6d022
#
_entry.id   409c1ffefa73e8e4c9eb20ddaaf6d022
#
_cell.length_a   1.000
_cell.length_b   1.000
_cell.length_c   1.000
_cell.angle_alpha   90.00
_cell.angle_beta   90.00
_cell.angle_gamma   90.00
#
_symmetry.space_group_name_H-M   'P 1'
#
loop_
_entity.id
_entity.type
_entity.pdbx_description
1 polymer ?
#
loop_
_entity_poly.entity_id
_entity_poly.type
_entity_poly.pdbx_seq_one_letter_code
_entity_poly.pdbx_strand_id
1 'polypeptide(L)'
;MKFKKIVCVDYTKLEPWAIDELQDLSEEEISVYQDVPGTKEETLKRIGNAEAIIVSWKTPIPEEIIQQCPNLRYIGMACSLYDDASANVAVKFAQSRGITVTGIRDYGDPGVAEFIISEIVRLFQGLGEHQWKEMPVEITNKKIGIIGLGTTGQLLSKCLKPLGADLYYFSRTRKRHLEEQLTYLPLQELLQTVEVISLHLPRNTKILRAAEFDIFGTGKILINTSLGLPFEEEAFKRWIKKEGNFAIFDGDGKKELAEETEKLPHIITAKKSAGWAAETQRRLSEKVLENVRNFLE
;
A
#
# COMPACT_ATOMS: atom_id res chain seq x y z
N MET A 1 -27.84 -13.04 -11.23
CA MET A 1 -27.28 -13.86 -12.34
C MET A 1 -26.05 -14.64 -11.84
N LYS A 2 -25.57 -15.67 -12.59
CA LYS A 2 -24.32 -16.36 -12.30
C LYS A 2 -23.39 -16.28 -13.51
N PHE A 3 -22.09 -16.40 -13.29
CA PHE A 3 -21.15 -16.68 -14.36
C PHE A 3 -21.21 -18.16 -14.74
N LYS A 4 -20.98 -18.48 -16.01
CA LYS A 4 -20.82 -19.87 -16.41
C LYS A 4 -19.60 -20.50 -15.71
N LYS A 5 -18.47 -19.79 -15.68
CA LYS A 5 -17.24 -20.22 -15.01
C LYS A 5 -16.46 -19.07 -14.45
N ILE A 6 -15.98 -19.22 -13.21
CA ILE A 6 -15.04 -18.31 -12.54
C ILE A 6 -13.69 -19.04 -12.39
N VAL A 7 -12.59 -18.32 -12.59
CA VAL A 7 -11.22 -18.83 -12.36
C VAL A 7 -10.42 -17.84 -11.51
N CYS A 8 -9.88 -18.30 -10.39
CA CYS A 8 -8.79 -17.62 -9.67
C CYS A 8 -7.48 -17.99 -10.35
N VAL A 9 -6.91 -17.09 -11.15
CA VAL A 9 -5.79 -17.38 -12.08
C VAL A 9 -4.47 -17.65 -11.36
N ASP A 10 -4.35 -17.10 -10.14
CA ASP A 10 -3.19 -17.25 -9.28
C ASP A 10 -3.59 -17.25 -7.80
N TYR A 11 -2.60 -17.26 -6.90
CA TYR A 11 -2.85 -17.15 -5.46
C TYR A 11 -3.38 -15.76 -5.08
N THR A 12 -4.70 -15.61 -5.10
CA THR A 12 -5.43 -14.37 -4.84
C THR A 12 -5.49 -13.98 -3.36
N LYS A 13 -5.09 -14.87 -2.45
CA LYS A 13 -5.19 -14.71 -1.00
C LYS A 13 -6.63 -14.56 -0.46
N LEU A 14 -7.63 -14.95 -1.22
CA LEU A 14 -8.99 -15.04 -0.71
C LEU A 14 -9.08 -16.10 0.40
N GLU A 15 -9.89 -15.84 1.41
CA GLU A 15 -10.18 -16.82 2.46
C GLU A 15 -11.05 -17.97 1.91
N PRO A 16 -10.98 -19.19 2.50
CA PRO A 16 -11.75 -20.34 2.02
C PRO A 16 -13.25 -20.07 1.91
N TRP A 17 -13.86 -19.43 2.89
CA TRP A 17 -15.28 -19.06 2.87
C TRP A 17 -15.66 -18.17 1.66
N ALA A 18 -14.74 -17.30 1.24
CA ALA A 18 -14.98 -16.43 0.08
C ALA A 18 -14.88 -17.22 -1.24
N ILE A 19 -14.05 -18.25 -1.29
CA ILE A 19 -14.00 -19.19 -2.41
C ILE A 19 -15.30 -19.97 -2.50
N ASP A 20 -15.82 -20.44 -1.36
CA ASP A 20 -17.12 -21.14 -1.30
C ASP A 20 -18.25 -20.24 -1.79
N GLU A 21 -18.27 -18.96 -1.37
CA GLU A 21 -19.26 -17.99 -1.85
C GLU A 21 -19.10 -17.63 -3.33
N LEU A 22 -17.86 -17.57 -3.86
CA LEU A 22 -17.64 -17.44 -5.32
C LEU A 22 -18.16 -18.65 -6.10
N GLN A 23 -18.06 -19.87 -5.53
CA GLN A 23 -18.64 -21.08 -6.12
C GLN A 23 -20.16 -20.94 -6.30
N ASP A 24 -20.84 -20.32 -5.34
CA ASP A 24 -22.29 -20.07 -5.44
C ASP A 24 -22.65 -19.08 -6.58
N LEU A 25 -21.70 -18.29 -7.03
CA LEU A 25 -21.84 -17.34 -8.15
C LEU A 25 -21.38 -17.91 -9.50
N SER A 26 -20.96 -19.18 -9.56
CA SER A 26 -20.54 -19.91 -10.76
C SER A 26 -21.46 -21.10 -11.03
N GLU A 27 -21.75 -21.39 -12.32
CA GLU A 27 -22.48 -22.60 -12.72
C GLU A 27 -21.58 -23.83 -12.73
N GLU A 28 -20.33 -23.67 -13.23
CA GLU A 28 -19.31 -24.71 -13.23
C GLU A 28 -18.45 -24.62 -11.97
N GLU A 29 -17.77 -25.71 -11.61
CA GLU A 29 -16.78 -25.73 -10.54
C GLU A 29 -15.68 -24.68 -10.79
N ILE A 30 -15.43 -23.83 -9.79
CA ILE A 30 -14.38 -22.81 -9.90
C ILE A 30 -13.00 -23.44 -9.88
N SER A 31 -12.10 -22.91 -10.67
CA SER A 31 -10.70 -23.30 -10.66
C SER A 31 -9.89 -22.32 -9.80
N VAL A 32 -9.17 -22.82 -8.80
CA VAL A 32 -8.37 -21.97 -7.86
C VAL A 32 -6.92 -22.40 -7.91
N TYR A 33 -6.06 -21.55 -8.45
CA TYR A 33 -4.63 -21.78 -8.51
C TYR A 33 -3.94 -21.13 -7.30
N GLN A 34 -2.95 -21.84 -6.72
CA GLN A 34 -2.24 -21.40 -5.52
C GLN A 34 -0.83 -20.86 -5.78
N ASP A 35 -0.45 -20.79 -7.05
CA ASP A 35 0.84 -20.30 -7.54
C ASP A 35 0.66 -19.24 -8.64
N VAL A 36 1.72 -18.56 -8.99
CA VAL A 36 1.73 -17.58 -10.09
C VAL A 36 2.09 -18.30 -11.39
N PRO A 37 1.33 -18.10 -12.50
CA PRO A 37 1.68 -18.71 -13.77
C PRO A 37 3.03 -18.20 -14.27
N GLY A 38 3.87 -19.11 -14.78
CA GLY A 38 5.22 -18.78 -15.22
C GLY A 38 5.28 -18.11 -16.59
N THR A 39 4.25 -18.31 -17.44
CA THR A 39 4.21 -17.81 -18.81
C THR A 39 2.82 -17.29 -19.19
N LYS A 40 2.76 -16.56 -20.33
CA LYS A 40 1.48 -16.12 -20.90
C LYS A 40 0.61 -17.30 -21.35
N GLU A 41 1.22 -18.32 -21.92
CA GLU A 41 0.53 -19.55 -22.38
C GLU A 41 -0.12 -20.28 -21.19
N GLU A 42 0.59 -20.35 -20.07
CA GLU A 42 0.03 -20.92 -18.83
C GLU A 42 -1.14 -20.08 -18.32
N THR A 43 -1.00 -18.74 -18.31
CA THR A 43 -2.10 -17.84 -17.94
C THR A 43 -3.32 -18.06 -18.80
N LEU A 44 -3.17 -18.14 -20.12
CA LEU A 44 -4.24 -18.43 -21.05
C LEU A 44 -4.89 -19.81 -20.82
N LYS A 45 -4.06 -20.82 -20.55
CA LYS A 45 -4.53 -22.19 -20.25
C LYS A 45 -5.37 -22.20 -18.96
N ARG A 46 -4.98 -21.45 -17.92
CA ARG A 46 -5.73 -21.33 -16.67
C ARG A 46 -7.06 -20.61 -16.87
N ILE A 47 -7.07 -19.52 -17.62
CA ILE A 47 -8.29 -18.76 -17.93
C ILE A 47 -9.27 -19.64 -18.74
N GLY A 48 -8.79 -20.29 -19.80
CA GLY A 48 -9.58 -21.18 -20.63
C GLY A 48 -10.85 -20.50 -21.18
N ASN A 49 -12.02 -21.06 -20.88
CA ASN A 49 -13.32 -20.56 -21.31
C ASN A 49 -14.06 -19.74 -20.24
N ALA A 50 -13.36 -19.26 -19.21
CA ALA A 50 -13.98 -18.52 -18.12
C ALA A 50 -14.69 -17.23 -18.59
N GLU A 51 -15.82 -16.93 -17.97
CA GLU A 51 -16.51 -15.64 -18.11
C GLU A 51 -15.99 -14.59 -17.10
N ALA A 52 -15.45 -15.05 -15.96
CA ALA A 52 -14.87 -14.19 -14.94
C ALA A 52 -13.54 -14.74 -14.46
N ILE A 53 -12.59 -13.85 -14.21
CA ILE A 53 -11.35 -14.19 -13.53
C ILE A 53 -11.14 -13.32 -12.31
N ILE A 54 -10.52 -13.92 -11.29
CA ILE A 54 -9.97 -13.19 -10.14
C ILE A 54 -8.44 -13.31 -10.22
N VAL A 55 -7.73 -12.20 -10.08
CA VAL A 55 -6.29 -12.14 -10.26
C VAL A 55 -5.63 -11.29 -9.18
N SER A 56 -4.49 -11.73 -8.65
CA SER A 56 -3.67 -10.92 -7.75
C SER A 56 -2.82 -9.90 -8.52
N TRP A 57 -2.12 -9.04 -7.82
CA TRP A 57 -1.20 -8.06 -8.42
C TRP A 57 0.03 -8.70 -9.11
N LYS A 58 0.29 -10.00 -8.86
CA LYS A 58 1.47 -10.72 -9.35
C LYS A 58 1.35 -11.18 -10.80
N THR A 59 0.12 -11.43 -11.26
CA THR A 59 -0.12 -11.96 -12.60
C THR A 59 -0.53 -10.83 -13.55
N PRO A 60 0.28 -10.48 -14.54
CA PRO A 60 -0.10 -9.51 -15.56
C PRO A 60 -1.18 -10.08 -16.49
N ILE A 61 -2.20 -9.28 -16.78
CA ILE A 61 -3.22 -9.57 -17.79
C ILE A 61 -3.17 -8.48 -18.88
N PRO A 62 -2.19 -8.53 -19.77
CA PRO A 62 -2.03 -7.57 -20.85
C PRO A 62 -3.06 -7.79 -21.99
N GLU A 63 -3.09 -6.88 -22.95
CA GLU A 63 -4.03 -6.90 -24.08
C GLU A 63 -4.00 -8.22 -24.84
N GLU A 64 -2.82 -8.81 -25.06
CA GLU A 64 -2.67 -10.06 -25.82
C GLU A 64 -3.35 -11.26 -25.13
N ILE A 65 -3.42 -11.25 -23.80
CA ILE A 65 -4.17 -12.28 -23.05
C ILE A 65 -5.68 -12.03 -23.21
N ILE A 66 -6.14 -10.79 -23.00
CA ILE A 66 -7.55 -10.43 -23.09
C ILE A 66 -8.10 -10.73 -24.50
N GLN A 67 -7.32 -10.47 -25.55
CA GLN A 67 -7.73 -10.75 -26.94
C GLN A 67 -8.05 -12.22 -27.19
N GLN A 68 -7.35 -13.13 -26.50
CA GLN A 68 -7.51 -14.57 -26.66
C GLN A 68 -8.58 -15.18 -25.73
N CYS A 69 -9.25 -14.36 -24.92
CA CYS A 69 -10.29 -14.80 -23.99
C CYS A 69 -11.68 -14.23 -24.41
N PRO A 70 -12.31 -14.76 -25.46
CA PRO A 70 -13.52 -14.16 -26.04
C PRO A 70 -14.76 -14.24 -25.14
N ASN A 71 -14.78 -15.15 -24.16
CA ASN A 71 -15.90 -15.32 -23.22
C ASN A 71 -15.78 -14.41 -21.98
N LEU A 72 -14.64 -13.75 -21.80
CA LEU A 72 -14.38 -12.96 -20.60
C LEU A 72 -15.28 -11.71 -20.55
N ARG A 73 -15.98 -11.54 -19.45
CA ARG A 73 -16.90 -10.43 -19.17
C ARG A 73 -16.49 -9.63 -17.94
N TYR A 74 -15.72 -10.27 -17.03
CA TYR A 74 -15.34 -9.68 -15.76
C TYR A 74 -13.92 -10.05 -15.35
N ILE A 75 -13.18 -9.05 -14.86
CA ILE A 75 -11.86 -9.21 -14.25
C ILE A 75 -11.89 -8.56 -12.86
N GLY A 76 -11.85 -9.39 -11.81
CA GLY A 76 -11.72 -8.95 -10.43
C GLY A 76 -10.26 -8.92 -9.99
N MET A 77 -9.73 -7.76 -9.70
CA MET A 77 -8.38 -7.63 -9.15
C MET A 77 -8.45 -7.76 -7.62
N ALA A 78 -7.93 -8.86 -7.08
CA ALA A 78 -7.73 -9.07 -5.63
C ALA A 78 -6.54 -8.24 -5.12
N CYS A 79 -6.47 -6.99 -5.56
CA CYS A 79 -5.46 -6.00 -5.21
C CYS A 79 -5.96 -4.58 -5.50
N SER A 80 -5.18 -3.60 -5.09
CA SER A 80 -5.55 -2.20 -5.27
C SER A 80 -5.53 -1.80 -6.75
N LEU A 81 -6.61 -1.13 -7.19
CA LEU A 81 -6.71 -0.44 -8.47
C LEU A 81 -6.84 1.05 -8.20
N TYR A 82 -5.76 1.81 -8.38
CA TYR A 82 -5.74 3.27 -8.21
C TYR A 82 -5.95 4.00 -9.54
N ASP A 83 -5.26 3.56 -10.57
CA ASP A 83 -5.35 4.07 -11.94
C ASP A 83 -4.89 3.00 -12.94
N ASP A 84 -5.13 3.25 -14.22
CA ASP A 84 -4.81 2.31 -15.29
C ASP A 84 -3.29 2.07 -15.45
N ALA A 85 -2.48 3.08 -15.16
CA ALA A 85 -1.03 3.01 -15.34
C ALA A 85 -0.35 2.11 -14.27
N SER A 86 -0.95 2.01 -13.09
CA SER A 86 -0.44 1.18 -11.98
C SER A 86 -1.05 -0.23 -11.96
N ALA A 87 -2.06 -0.50 -12.80
CA ALA A 87 -2.72 -1.79 -12.85
C ALA A 87 -1.85 -2.85 -13.55
N ASN A 88 -1.91 -4.09 -13.07
CA ASN A 88 -1.35 -5.25 -13.78
C ASN A 88 -2.31 -5.85 -14.82
N VAL A 89 -3.47 -5.22 -15.02
CA VAL A 89 -4.48 -5.55 -16.04
C VAL A 89 -4.55 -4.41 -17.05
N ALA A 90 -4.66 -4.70 -18.33
CA ALA A 90 -4.88 -3.71 -19.39
C ALA A 90 -6.32 -3.16 -19.31
N VAL A 91 -6.61 -2.31 -18.31
CA VAL A 91 -7.95 -1.88 -17.91
C VAL A 91 -8.70 -1.23 -19.07
N LYS A 92 -8.11 -0.23 -19.74
CA LYS A 92 -8.75 0.49 -20.86
C LYS A 92 -9.06 -0.43 -22.02
N PHE A 93 -8.16 -1.36 -22.33
CA PHE A 93 -8.40 -2.35 -23.39
C PHE A 93 -9.54 -3.31 -23.01
N ALA A 94 -9.56 -3.84 -21.79
CA ALA A 94 -10.65 -4.68 -21.32
C ALA A 94 -12.00 -3.94 -21.42
N GLN A 95 -12.08 -2.70 -20.94
CA GLN A 95 -13.28 -1.87 -21.02
C GLN A 95 -13.72 -1.60 -22.46
N SER A 96 -12.80 -1.36 -23.39
CA SER A 96 -13.12 -1.20 -24.83
C SER A 96 -13.72 -2.46 -25.47
N ARG A 97 -13.50 -3.62 -24.85
CA ARG A 97 -14.08 -4.92 -25.24
C ARG A 97 -15.38 -5.26 -24.48
N GLY A 98 -15.89 -4.33 -23.66
CA GLY A 98 -17.08 -4.55 -22.85
C GLY A 98 -16.83 -5.41 -21.60
N ILE A 99 -15.55 -5.61 -21.20
CA ILE A 99 -15.17 -6.37 -20.02
C ILE A 99 -15.09 -5.42 -18.83
N THR A 100 -15.83 -5.70 -17.77
CA THR A 100 -15.74 -4.93 -16.52
C THR A 100 -14.50 -5.32 -15.75
N VAL A 101 -13.70 -4.33 -15.35
CA VAL A 101 -12.54 -4.51 -14.46
C VAL A 101 -12.81 -3.81 -13.14
N THR A 102 -12.72 -4.54 -12.05
CA THR A 102 -12.82 -3.99 -10.69
C THR A 102 -11.54 -4.26 -9.92
N GLY A 103 -11.24 -3.37 -8.98
CA GLY A 103 -10.19 -3.57 -7.99
C GLY A 103 -10.71 -3.17 -6.63
N ILE A 104 -9.90 -3.39 -5.62
CA ILE A 104 -10.24 -3.08 -4.23
C ILE A 104 -9.36 -1.95 -3.69
N ARG A 105 -9.84 -1.27 -2.64
CA ARG A 105 -9.08 -0.23 -1.93
C ARG A 105 -9.34 -0.33 -0.44
N ASP A 106 -8.51 0.32 0.35
CA ASP A 106 -8.76 0.56 1.78
C ASP A 106 -8.96 -0.73 2.58
N TYR A 107 -8.15 -1.76 2.32
CA TYR A 107 -8.23 -3.05 2.99
C TYR A 107 -7.05 -3.32 3.95
N GLY A 108 -5.87 -2.70 3.75
CA GLY A 108 -4.67 -2.85 4.56
C GLY A 108 -4.35 -1.67 5.49
N ASP A 109 -5.05 -0.55 5.37
CA ASP A 109 -4.72 0.72 6.01
C ASP A 109 -4.67 0.69 7.54
N PRO A 110 -5.57 -0.02 8.26
CA PRO A 110 -5.49 -0.11 9.72
C PRO A 110 -4.16 -0.69 10.21
N GLY A 111 -3.71 -1.80 9.65
CA GLY A 111 -2.43 -2.40 10.02
C GLY A 111 -1.24 -1.49 9.78
N VAL A 112 -1.28 -0.67 8.71
CA VAL A 112 -0.23 0.33 8.44
C VAL A 112 -0.19 1.41 9.53
N ALA A 113 -1.35 1.94 9.93
CA ALA A 113 -1.41 2.95 10.98
C ALA A 113 -0.94 2.40 12.33
N GLU A 114 -1.35 1.18 12.69
CA GLU A 114 -0.93 0.48 13.90
C GLU A 114 0.57 0.21 13.92
N PHE A 115 1.14 -0.25 12.80
CA PHE A 115 2.59 -0.45 12.67
C PHE A 115 3.36 0.85 12.91
N ILE A 116 2.96 1.94 12.24
CA ILE A 116 3.64 3.23 12.37
C ILE A 116 3.61 3.72 13.82
N ILE A 117 2.46 3.65 14.47
CA ILE A 117 2.31 4.08 15.86
C ILE A 117 3.15 3.21 16.79
N SER A 118 3.12 1.89 16.60
CA SER A 118 3.90 0.96 17.44
C SER A 118 5.39 1.23 17.33
N GLU A 119 5.92 1.48 16.12
CA GLU A 119 7.34 1.74 15.92
C GLU A 119 7.76 3.14 16.41
N ILE A 120 6.88 4.16 16.29
CA ILE A 120 7.12 5.47 16.92
C ILE A 120 7.22 5.31 18.44
N VAL A 121 6.26 4.62 19.06
CA VAL A 121 6.28 4.39 20.52
C VAL A 121 7.51 3.63 20.94
N ARG A 122 7.86 2.54 20.23
CA ARG A 122 9.06 1.74 20.53
C ARG A 122 10.34 2.58 20.49
N LEU A 123 10.50 3.39 19.45
CA LEU A 123 11.68 4.23 19.27
C LEU A 123 11.73 5.39 20.28
N PHE A 124 10.59 6.00 20.58
CA PHE A 124 10.47 7.11 21.53
C PHE A 124 10.74 6.67 22.97
N GLN A 125 10.23 5.50 23.35
CA GLN A 125 10.34 4.96 24.71
C GLN A 125 11.58 4.06 24.91
N GLY A 126 12.35 3.79 23.84
CA GLY A 126 13.50 2.89 23.92
C GLY A 126 13.13 1.44 24.24
N LEU A 127 11.96 0.96 23.74
CA LEU A 127 11.48 -0.41 24.00
C LEU A 127 12.09 -1.46 23.06
N GLY A 128 13.15 -1.12 22.35
CA GLY A 128 13.85 -2.00 21.40
C GLY A 128 15.35 -1.79 21.44
N GLU A 129 16.02 -2.07 20.33
CA GLU A 129 17.47 -1.87 20.17
C GLU A 129 17.85 -0.39 20.07
N HIS A 130 16.89 0.48 19.74
CA HIS A 130 17.11 1.89 19.48
C HIS A 130 16.25 2.78 20.38
N GLN A 131 16.80 3.95 20.71
CA GLN A 131 16.09 5.05 21.37
C GLN A 131 16.46 6.36 20.66
N TRP A 132 15.45 7.19 20.35
CA TRP A 132 15.66 8.40 19.55
C TRP A 132 16.43 9.50 20.27
N LYS A 133 16.12 9.74 21.53
CA LYS A 133 16.73 10.78 22.36
C LYS A 133 17.40 10.15 23.58
N GLU A 134 18.29 10.90 24.23
CA GLU A 134 18.96 10.45 25.46
C GLU A 134 17.96 9.98 26.53
N MET A 135 16.86 10.71 26.70
CA MET A 135 15.72 10.31 27.55
C MET A 135 14.54 9.85 26.70
N PRO A 136 13.73 8.90 27.18
CA PRO A 136 12.46 8.57 26.55
C PRO A 136 11.60 9.82 26.36
N VAL A 137 10.88 9.87 25.23
CA VAL A 137 9.98 10.98 24.90
C VAL A 137 8.58 10.47 24.59
N GLU A 138 7.59 11.35 24.76
CA GLU A 138 6.18 11.07 24.51
C GLU A 138 5.79 11.49 23.08
N ILE A 139 4.67 10.97 22.58
CA ILE A 139 4.06 11.45 21.33
C ILE A 139 3.41 12.83 21.53
N THR A 140 2.97 13.13 22.75
CA THR A 140 2.33 14.41 23.12
C THR A 140 3.21 15.59 22.69
N ASN A 141 2.60 16.53 21.96
CA ASN A 141 3.25 17.74 21.41
C ASN A 141 4.40 17.47 20.41
N LYS A 142 4.58 16.23 19.93
CA LYS A 142 5.51 15.95 18.84
C LYS A 142 4.94 16.40 17.53
N LYS A 143 5.77 17.13 16.77
CA LYS A 143 5.41 17.62 15.44
C LYS A 143 5.61 16.52 14.40
N ILE A 144 4.49 15.95 13.94
CA ILE A 144 4.48 14.84 12.97
C ILE A 144 3.89 15.31 11.65
N GLY A 145 4.65 15.15 10.57
CA GLY A 145 4.27 15.48 9.21
C GLY A 145 3.82 14.25 8.43
N ILE A 146 2.64 14.34 7.82
CA ILE A 146 2.08 13.31 6.95
C ILE A 146 2.24 13.78 5.50
N ILE A 147 3.10 13.11 4.74
CA ILE A 147 3.33 13.41 3.33
C ILE A 147 2.50 12.43 2.49
N GLY A 148 1.42 12.95 1.88
CA GLY A 148 0.38 12.17 1.23
C GLY A 148 -0.82 11.93 2.13
N LEU A 149 -1.87 12.77 2.01
CA LEU A 149 -3.08 12.66 2.83
C LEU A 149 -4.20 11.91 2.08
N GLY A 150 -3.87 10.67 1.62
CA GLY A 150 -4.81 9.68 1.13
C GLY A 150 -5.50 8.93 2.28
N THR A 151 -6.11 7.77 2.02
CA THR A 151 -6.82 6.96 3.03
C THR A 151 -5.92 6.63 4.21
N THR A 152 -4.75 6.05 3.97
CA THR A 152 -3.79 5.68 5.02
C THR A 152 -3.32 6.88 5.84
N GLY A 153 -2.94 7.98 5.17
CA GLY A 153 -2.48 9.19 5.87
C GLY A 153 -3.58 9.83 6.73
N GLN A 154 -4.82 9.83 6.26
CA GLN A 154 -5.97 10.29 7.04
C GLN A 154 -6.26 9.38 8.23
N LEU A 155 -6.17 8.06 8.06
CA LEU A 155 -6.35 7.12 9.16
C LEU A 155 -5.27 7.29 10.21
N LEU A 156 -4.00 7.37 9.81
CA LEU A 156 -2.88 7.62 10.71
C LEU A 156 -3.09 8.92 11.51
N SER A 157 -3.54 10.00 10.86
CA SER A 157 -3.81 11.27 11.55
C SER A 157 -4.89 11.14 12.62
N LYS A 158 -5.98 10.42 12.32
CA LYS A 158 -7.07 10.14 13.28
C LYS A 158 -6.58 9.34 14.49
N CYS A 159 -5.62 8.43 14.28
CA CYS A 159 -5.06 7.62 15.37
C CYS A 159 -4.03 8.39 16.21
N LEU A 160 -3.22 9.28 15.61
CA LEU A 160 -2.19 10.05 16.30
C LEU A 160 -2.77 11.26 17.08
N LYS A 161 -3.87 11.84 16.61
CA LYS A 161 -4.46 13.03 17.24
C LYS A 161 -4.86 12.80 18.70
N PRO A 162 -5.54 11.70 19.07
CA PRO A 162 -5.87 11.40 20.49
C PRO A 162 -4.65 11.15 21.37
N LEU A 163 -3.50 10.80 20.78
CA LEU A 163 -2.22 10.66 21.49
C LEU A 163 -1.53 12.01 21.75
N GLY A 164 -2.15 13.12 21.34
CA GLY A 164 -1.65 14.48 21.60
C GLY A 164 -0.59 14.96 20.62
N ALA A 165 -0.40 14.31 19.47
CA ALA A 165 0.54 14.78 18.45
C ALA A 165 0.10 16.09 17.80
N ASP A 166 1.05 16.96 17.49
CA ASP A 166 0.86 18.13 16.63
C ASP A 166 1.02 17.71 15.18
N LEU A 167 -0.10 17.70 14.43
CA LEU A 167 -0.16 17.11 13.11
C LEU A 167 -0.11 18.13 11.99
N TYR A 168 0.82 17.91 11.08
CA TYR A 168 1.02 18.68 9.85
C TYR A 168 0.89 17.77 8.64
N TYR A 169 0.50 18.32 7.49
CA TYR A 169 0.46 17.53 6.28
C TYR A 169 0.87 18.30 5.04
N PHE A 170 1.38 17.54 4.08
CA PHE A 170 1.55 17.95 2.69
C PHE A 170 0.89 16.95 1.77
N SER A 171 0.15 17.41 0.78
CA SER A 171 -0.37 16.61 -0.32
C SER A 171 -0.54 17.45 -1.59
N ARG A 172 -0.48 16.78 -2.75
CA ARG A 172 -0.68 17.44 -4.05
C ARG A 172 -1.98 18.26 -4.11
N THR A 173 -3.04 17.71 -3.53
CA THR A 173 -4.34 18.40 -3.40
C THR A 173 -4.58 18.72 -1.93
N ARG A 174 -4.69 20.00 -1.61
CA ARG A 174 -4.98 20.48 -0.26
C ARG A 174 -6.36 20.02 0.20
N LYS A 175 -6.46 19.51 1.42
CA LYS A 175 -7.68 18.91 2.03
C LYS A 175 -8.29 19.87 3.06
N ARG A 176 -8.80 21.01 2.60
CA ARG A 176 -9.30 22.10 3.48
C ARG A 176 -10.29 21.66 4.55
N HIS A 177 -11.13 20.65 4.26
CA HIS A 177 -12.10 20.09 5.20
C HIS A 177 -11.50 19.32 6.38
N LEU A 178 -10.19 19.05 6.35
CA LEU A 178 -9.45 18.38 7.45
C LEU A 178 -8.59 19.35 8.25
N GLU A 179 -8.54 20.63 7.89
CA GLU A 179 -7.61 21.61 8.47
C GLU A 179 -8.04 22.13 9.86
N GLU A 180 -9.20 21.73 10.36
CA GLU A 180 -9.54 21.88 11.78
C GLU A 180 -8.74 20.91 12.67
N GLN A 181 -8.24 19.82 12.09
CA GLN A 181 -7.51 18.74 12.81
C GLN A 181 -6.03 18.68 12.48
N LEU A 182 -5.64 19.13 11.28
CA LEU A 182 -4.27 19.06 10.75
C LEU A 182 -3.89 20.39 10.08
N THR A 183 -2.65 20.81 10.27
CA THR A 183 -2.14 22.02 9.62
C THR A 183 -1.51 21.69 8.26
N TYR A 184 -2.02 22.29 7.17
CA TYR A 184 -1.35 22.20 5.88
C TYR A 184 -0.11 23.09 5.85
N LEU A 185 1.01 22.54 5.37
CA LEU A 185 2.22 23.29 5.06
C LEU A 185 2.75 22.90 3.66
N PRO A 186 3.30 23.85 2.89
CA PRO A 186 4.15 23.53 1.74
C PRO A 186 5.29 22.58 2.17
N LEU A 187 5.79 21.75 1.25
CA LEU A 187 6.74 20.67 1.58
C LEU A 187 7.96 21.18 2.36
N GLN A 188 8.58 22.26 1.91
CA GLN A 188 9.77 22.81 2.55
C GLN A 188 9.50 23.29 3.97
N GLU A 189 8.39 24.02 4.18
CA GLU A 189 7.97 24.49 5.50
C GLU A 189 7.63 23.32 6.42
N LEU A 190 6.97 22.27 5.90
CA LEU A 190 6.69 21.06 6.65
C LEU A 190 7.98 20.41 7.13
N LEU A 191 8.95 20.19 6.25
CA LEU A 191 10.24 19.56 6.60
C LEU A 191 11.04 20.35 7.64
N GLN A 192 10.98 21.69 7.60
CA GLN A 192 11.58 22.55 8.62
C GLN A 192 10.88 22.43 9.98
N THR A 193 9.56 22.26 9.97
CA THR A 193 8.73 22.35 11.16
C THR A 193 8.70 21.05 11.95
N VAL A 194 8.65 19.88 11.27
CA VAL A 194 8.34 18.61 11.92
C VAL A 194 9.58 17.84 12.39
N GLU A 195 9.37 16.94 13.35
CA GLU A 195 10.39 16.05 13.89
C GLU A 195 10.34 14.67 13.25
N VAL A 196 9.13 14.24 12.85
CA VAL A 196 8.87 12.95 12.22
C VAL A 196 8.12 13.19 10.92
N ILE A 197 8.49 12.49 9.85
CA ILE A 197 7.69 12.41 8.62
C ILE A 197 7.24 10.99 8.36
N SER A 198 5.98 10.82 7.95
CA SER A 198 5.44 9.57 7.46
C SER A 198 5.00 9.72 6.01
N LEU A 199 5.52 8.83 5.16
CA LEU A 199 5.34 8.88 3.71
C LEU A 199 4.23 7.94 3.26
N HIS A 200 3.20 8.48 2.58
CA HIS A 200 2.04 7.74 2.06
C HIS A 200 1.78 8.14 0.61
N LEU A 201 2.70 7.74 -0.26
CA LEU A 201 2.73 8.18 -1.65
C LEU A 201 2.51 7.02 -2.63
N PRO A 202 1.93 7.28 -3.80
CA PRO A 202 1.85 6.27 -4.85
C PRO A 202 3.23 5.80 -5.29
N ARG A 203 3.30 4.53 -5.75
CA ARG A 203 4.53 3.98 -6.35
C ARG A 203 5.10 4.94 -7.41
N ASN A 204 6.41 4.96 -7.55
CA ASN A 204 7.16 5.80 -8.49
C ASN A 204 7.07 7.32 -8.24
N THR A 205 6.61 7.75 -7.06
CA THR A 205 6.59 9.17 -6.67
C THR A 205 7.84 9.47 -5.85
N LYS A 206 8.82 10.17 -6.43
CA LYS A 206 10.01 10.67 -5.70
C LYS A 206 9.84 12.13 -5.34
N ILE A 207 9.77 12.44 -4.05
CA ILE A 207 9.51 13.78 -3.55
C ILE A 207 10.66 14.33 -2.69
N LEU A 208 11.46 13.45 -2.05
CA LEU A 208 12.60 13.88 -1.23
C LEU A 208 13.90 13.65 -2.00
N ARG A 209 14.57 14.73 -2.30
CA ARG A 209 15.89 14.79 -2.95
C ARG A 209 16.91 15.35 -1.97
N ALA A 210 18.12 15.60 -2.42
CA ALA A 210 19.19 16.15 -1.58
C ALA A 210 18.76 17.45 -0.88
N ALA A 211 18.13 18.38 -1.60
CA ALA A 211 17.68 19.65 -1.02
C ALA A 211 16.62 19.46 0.08
N GLU A 212 15.65 18.57 -0.11
CA GLU A 212 14.63 18.24 0.88
C GLU A 212 15.25 17.60 2.13
N PHE A 213 16.21 16.70 1.98
CA PHE A 213 16.92 16.10 3.11
C PHE A 213 17.82 17.10 3.85
N ASP A 214 18.39 18.07 3.16
CA ASP A 214 19.15 19.15 3.81
C ASP A 214 18.24 20.05 4.66
N ILE A 215 17.06 20.37 4.14
CA ILE A 215 16.02 21.12 4.87
C ILE A 215 15.49 20.31 6.07
N PHE A 216 15.26 19.01 5.91
CA PHE A 216 14.76 18.15 6.99
C PHE A 216 15.78 18.04 8.13
N GLY A 217 17.09 18.00 7.82
CA GLY A 217 18.18 18.22 8.79
C GLY A 217 18.50 16.99 9.65
N THR A 218 18.80 17.23 10.95
CA THR A 218 19.28 16.23 11.91
C THR A 218 18.32 16.02 13.07
N GLY A 219 18.48 14.89 13.78
CA GLY A 219 17.63 14.55 14.92
C GLY A 219 16.18 14.25 14.52
N LYS A 220 15.96 13.72 13.32
CA LYS A 220 14.65 13.51 12.69
C LYS A 220 14.36 12.04 12.43
N ILE A 221 13.08 11.72 12.20
CA ILE A 221 12.62 10.37 11.89
C ILE A 221 11.87 10.38 10.56
N LEU A 222 12.24 9.46 9.67
CA LEU A 222 11.52 9.18 8.43
C LEU A 222 10.85 7.81 8.51
N ILE A 223 9.57 7.72 8.18
CA ILE A 223 8.81 6.46 8.14
C ILE A 223 8.31 6.25 6.72
N ASN A 224 8.64 5.11 6.12
CA ASN A 224 8.15 4.73 4.80
C ASN A 224 7.47 3.37 4.81
N THR A 225 6.17 3.37 4.57
CA THR A 225 5.33 2.19 4.33
C THR A 225 4.71 2.22 2.93
N SER A 226 5.18 3.14 2.07
CA SER A 226 4.77 3.20 0.67
C SER A 226 5.39 2.08 -0.14
N LEU A 227 4.73 1.66 -1.20
CA LEU A 227 5.32 0.76 -2.19
C LEU A 227 6.39 1.52 -3.00
N GLY A 228 7.66 1.20 -2.77
CA GLY A 228 8.82 1.86 -3.38
C GLY A 228 9.43 2.95 -2.50
N LEU A 229 10.45 3.64 -3.05
CA LEU A 229 11.18 4.69 -2.36
C LEU A 229 10.72 6.07 -2.81
N PRO A 230 9.99 6.83 -1.95
CA PRO A 230 9.56 8.19 -2.27
C PRO A 230 10.70 9.23 -2.22
N PHE A 231 11.93 8.78 -2.30
CA PHE A 231 13.14 9.60 -2.20
C PHE A 231 14.28 9.10 -3.09
N GLU A 232 15.29 9.94 -3.29
CA GLU A 232 16.55 9.56 -3.90
C GLU A 232 17.41 8.81 -2.88
N GLU A 233 17.78 7.56 -3.16
CA GLU A 233 18.46 6.68 -2.20
C GLU A 233 19.81 7.23 -1.76
N GLU A 234 20.61 7.79 -2.69
CA GLU A 234 21.91 8.37 -2.36
C GLU A 234 21.81 9.62 -1.46
N ALA A 235 20.74 10.41 -1.62
CA ALA A 235 20.47 11.53 -0.72
C ALA A 235 20.04 11.04 0.66
N PHE A 236 19.21 10.01 0.71
CA PHE A 236 18.81 9.33 1.94
C PHE A 236 20.01 8.72 2.69
N LYS A 237 20.93 8.03 1.99
CA LYS A 237 22.15 7.46 2.58
C LYS A 237 23.02 8.51 3.28
N ARG A 238 23.12 9.72 2.70
CA ARG A 238 23.83 10.83 3.36
C ARG A 238 23.09 11.36 4.57
N TRP A 239 21.77 11.47 4.48
CA TRP A 239 20.92 12.00 5.53
C TRP A 239 20.87 11.07 6.75
N ILE A 240 20.67 9.76 6.56
CA ILE A 240 20.56 8.80 7.66
C ILE A 240 21.83 8.69 8.52
N LYS A 241 22.98 9.02 7.94
CA LYS A 241 24.28 9.05 8.67
C LYS A 241 24.47 10.29 9.54
N LYS A 242 23.60 11.31 9.40
CA LYS A 242 23.66 12.50 10.27
C LYS A 242 23.14 12.14 11.66
N GLU A 243 23.68 12.83 12.69
CA GLU A 243 23.40 12.55 14.09
C GLU A 243 21.89 12.59 14.43
N GLY A 244 21.44 11.60 15.19
CA GLY A 244 20.08 11.49 15.71
C GLY A 244 18.99 11.22 14.66
N ASN A 245 19.37 10.95 13.41
CA ASN A 245 18.42 10.57 12.38
C ASN A 245 18.09 9.08 12.45
N PHE A 246 16.82 8.74 12.28
CA PHE A 246 16.31 7.38 12.20
C PHE A 246 15.39 7.21 10.99
N ALA A 247 15.32 5.98 10.47
CA ALA A 247 14.37 5.62 9.45
C ALA A 247 13.68 4.29 9.77
N ILE A 248 12.39 4.22 9.51
CA ILE A 248 11.54 3.05 9.79
C ILE A 248 10.89 2.61 8.49
N PHE A 249 11.01 1.31 8.18
CA PHE A 249 10.42 0.69 7.01
C PHE A 249 9.69 -0.58 7.39
N ASP A 250 8.51 -0.77 6.83
CA ASP A 250 7.88 -2.09 6.83
C ASP A 250 8.46 -2.99 5.73
N GLY A 251 7.99 -4.24 5.67
CA GLY A 251 8.50 -5.20 4.69
C GLY A 251 8.26 -4.83 3.23
N ASP A 252 7.27 -4.00 2.91
CA ASP A 252 7.02 -3.51 1.55
C ASP A 252 7.78 -2.21 1.27
N GLY A 253 7.85 -1.32 2.22
CA GLY A 253 8.54 -0.03 2.10
C GLY A 253 10.05 -0.15 1.90
N LYS A 254 10.67 -1.25 2.36
CA LYS A 254 12.11 -1.50 2.21
C LYS A 254 12.51 -2.25 0.94
N LYS A 255 11.58 -2.84 0.19
CA LYS A 255 11.90 -3.75 -0.94
C LYS A 255 12.82 -3.18 -2.01
N GLU A 256 12.78 -1.88 -2.20
CA GLU A 256 13.63 -1.20 -3.20
C GLU A 256 14.90 -0.57 -2.57
N LEU A 257 15.12 -0.72 -1.26
CA LEU A 257 16.39 -0.33 -0.63
C LEU A 257 17.49 -1.30 -1.04
N ALA A 258 18.66 -0.76 -1.37
CA ALA A 258 19.86 -1.59 -1.54
C ALA A 258 20.22 -2.25 -0.19
N GLU A 259 20.76 -3.48 -0.25
CA GLU A 259 21.09 -4.28 0.95
C GLU A 259 22.08 -3.56 1.87
N GLU A 260 23.07 -2.85 1.30
CA GLU A 260 24.01 -2.04 2.06
C GLU A 260 23.35 -0.84 2.74
N THR A 261 22.27 -0.30 2.17
CA THR A 261 21.49 0.78 2.79
C THR A 261 20.69 0.25 3.97
N GLU A 262 20.02 -0.89 3.80
CA GLU A 262 19.22 -1.51 4.87
C GLU A 262 20.06 -1.82 6.12
N LYS A 263 21.34 -2.12 5.95
CA LYS A 263 22.28 -2.44 7.04
C LYS A 263 22.88 -1.22 7.73
N LEU A 264 22.57 0.01 7.31
CA LEU A 264 23.08 1.21 7.97
C LEU A 264 22.52 1.33 9.40
N PRO A 265 23.32 1.86 10.35
CA PRO A 265 22.83 2.18 11.68
C PRO A 265 21.59 3.08 11.62
N HIS A 266 20.70 2.94 12.60
CA HIS A 266 19.49 3.73 12.74
C HIS A 266 18.40 3.46 11.65
N ILE A 267 18.55 2.41 10.86
CA ILE A 267 17.48 1.90 9.99
C ILE A 267 16.78 0.74 10.68
N ILE A 268 15.50 0.94 10.95
CA ILE A 268 14.62 -0.05 11.59
C ILE A 268 13.76 -0.66 10.49
N THR A 269 13.82 -1.98 10.31
CA THR A 269 13.04 -2.66 9.28
C THR A 269 12.19 -3.78 9.85
N ALA A 270 10.96 -3.93 9.35
CA ALA A 270 10.14 -5.11 9.59
C ALA A 270 10.33 -6.13 8.47
N LYS A 271 10.09 -7.42 8.81
CA LYS A 271 10.13 -8.52 7.82
C LYS A 271 8.85 -8.61 7.00
N LYS A 272 7.72 -8.20 7.57
CA LYS A 272 6.39 -8.31 6.96
C LYS A 272 5.88 -6.93 6.54
N SER A 273 5.00 -6.91 5.55
CA SER A 273 4.20 -5.73 5.20
C SER A 273 3.30 -5.33 6.36
N ALA A 274 3.31 -4.06 6.72
CA ALA A 274 2.44 -3.50 7.76
C ALA A 274 0.95 -3.60 7.39
N GLY A 275 0.64 -3.47 6.11
CA GLY A 275 -0.72 -3.59 5.60
C GLY A 275 -1.24 -5.03 5.48
N TRP A 276 -0.51 -6.05 5.96
CA TRP A 276 -0.92 -7.45 5.82
C TRP A 276 -1.15 -8.11 7.19
N ALA A 277 -2.42 -8.22 7.56
CA ALA A 277 -2.91 -8.89 8.77
C ALA A 277 -4.05 -9.87 8.42
N ALA A 278 -4.52 -10.65 9.39
CA ALA A 278 -5.65 -11.55 9.20
C ALA A 278 -6.91 -10.77 8.77
N GLU A 279 -7.18 -9.65 9.41
CA GLU A 279 -8.30 -8.77 9.09
C GLU A 279 -8.18 -8.12 7.71
N THR A 280 -6.95 -7.94 7.22
CA THR A 280 -6.68 -7.46 5.85
C THR A 280 -7.15 -8.50 4.83
N GLN A 281 -6.83 -9.78 5.05
CA GLN A 281 -7.23 -10.88 4.19
C GLN A 281 -8.76 -11.02 4.16
N ARG A 282 -9.41 -10.88 5.31
CA ARG A 282 -10.87 -10.87 5.43
C ARG A 282 -11.49 -9.72 4.63
N ARG A 283 -11.04 -8.48 4.85
CA ARG A 283 -11.53 -7.31 4.11
C ARG A 283 -11.28 -7.40 2.61
N LEU A 284 -10.15 -7.96 2.20
CA LEU A 284 -9.86 -8.25 0.78
C LEU A 284 -10.91 -9.19 0.21
N SER A 285 -11.20 -10.28 0.90
CA SER A 285 -12.18 -11.28 0.48
C SER A 285 -13.59 -10.70 0.38
N GLU A 286 -14.03 -9.95 1.40
CA GLU A 286 -15.33 -9.26 1.42
C GLU A 286 -15.49 -8.31 0.23
N LYS A 287 -14.47 -7.47 -0.03
CA LYS A 287 -14.52 -6.48 -1.13
C LYS A 287 -14.49 -7.11 -2.53
N VAL A 288 -13.75 -8.20 -2.70
CA VAL A 288 -13.77 -8.94 -3.98
C VAL A 288 -15.13 -9.54 -4.24
N LEU A 289 -15.73 -10.18 -3.24
CA LEU A 289 -17.09 -10.74 -3.35
C LEU A 289 -18.15 -9.67 -3.64
N GLU A 290 -18.09 -8.55 -2.91
CA GLU A 290 -18.98 -7.41 -3.13
C GLU A 290 -18.91 -6.93 -4.59
N ASN A 291 -17.71 -6.76 -5.13
CA ASN A 291 -17.52 -6.35 -6.53
C ASN A 291 -18.10 -7.36 -7.52
N VAL A 292 -17.94 -8.67 -7.27
CA VAL A 292 -18.50 -9.74 -8.12
C VAL A 292 -20.03 -9.74 -8.07
N ARG A 293 -20.62 -9.59 -6.87
CA ARG A 293 -22.08 -9.51 -6.68
C ARG A 293 -22.67 -8.29 -7.39
N ASN A 294 -22.09 -7.11 -7.18
CA ASN A 294 -22.54 -5.87 -7.82
C ASN A 294 -22.50 -5.94 -9.37
N PHE A 295 -21.57 -6.73 -9.93
CA PHE A 295 -21.54 -6.95 -11.37
C PHE A 295 -22.68 -7.87 -11.85
N LEU A 296 -23.11 -8.82 -11.02
CA LEU A 296 -24.15 -9.81 -11.38
C LEU A 296 -25.59 -9.31 -11.14
N GLU A 297 -25.77 -8.26 -10.34
CA GLU A 297 -27.06 -7.55 -10.16
C GLU A 297 -27.46 -6.79 -11.42
#